data_537925e0d5dc7ca94ebfccbbb13c577d
#
_entry.id   537925e0d5dc7ca94ebfccbbb13c577d
#
_cell.length_a   1.000
_cell.length_b   1.000
_cell.length_c   1.000
_cell.angle_alpha   90.00
_cell.angle_beta   90.00
_cell.angle_gamma   90.00
#
_symmetry.space_group_name_H-M   'P 1'
#
loop_
_entity.id
_entity.type
_entity.pdbx_description
1 polymer ?
#
loop_
_entity_poly.entity_id
_entity_poly.type
_entity_poly.pdbx_seq_one_letter_code
_entity_poly.pdbx_strand_id
1 'polypeptide(L)'
;MADEQRETTVALPGDVYERLGGDDEAVAETLKTLAADHAELQRSIAQFTDEGGDPPMGEGQAATMAALADFGPPVGQLLGFELEDAEPGRAVLSLQPGPEHANPMGTLHGGVLCDLGDAAMGYAYGSTLGPDESFTTLELDVKFLRPVWDQPLTATATITHDGRTVGLVECDVTGPDDELVASLESVCMTLRDEDADGR
;
A
#
# COMPACT_ATOMS: atom_id res chain seq x y z
N MET A 1 32.76 -10.09 4.69
CA MET A 1 33.44 -9.00 3.96
C MET A 1 33.21 -7.75 4.78
N ALA A 2 34.24 -6.98 5.10
CA ALA A 2 34.08 -5.75 5.87
C ALA A 2 33.29 -4.74 5.02
N ASP A 3 32.30 -4.15 5.67
CA ASP A 3 31.48 -3.07 5.11
C ASP A 3 32.40 -1.88 4.87
N GLU A 4 32.77 -1.63 3.60
CA GLU A 4 33.68 -0.56 3.22
C GLU A 4 32.88 0.75 3.25
N GLN A 5 32.89 1.43 4.38
CA GLN A 5 32.30 2.76 4.51
C GLN A 5 32.99 3.72 3.52
N ARG A 6 32.20 4.25 2.58
CA ARG A 6 32.63 5.30 1.66
C ARG A 6 32.14 6.64 2.19
N GLU A 7 33.11 7.57 2.33
CA GLU A 7 32.77 8.94 2.68
C GLU A 7 32.58 9.76 1.41
N THR A 8 31.51 10.56 1.37
CA THR A 8 31.23 11.49 0.29
C THR A 8 30.77 12.83 0.85
N THR A 9 31.09 13.90 0.14
CA THR A 9 30.69 15.26 0.52
C THR A 9 29.61 15.73 -0.46
N VAL A 10 28.49 16.20 0.07
CA VAL A 10 27.37 16.76 -0.70
C VAL A 10 27.24 18.24 -0.36
N ALA A 11 27.25 19.11 -1.38
CA ALA A 11 26.94 20.52 -1.22
C ALA A 11 25.43 20.73 -1.31
N LEU A 12 24.81 21.26 -0.27
CA LEU A 12 23.39 21.58 -0.22
C LEU A 12 23.18 23.10 -0.32
N PRO A 13 22.13 23.56 -1.04
CA PRO A 13 21.66 24.93 -0.90
C PRO A 13 21.30 25.25 0.55
N GLY A 14 21.53 26.49 1.00
CA GLY A 14 21.35 26.86 2.40
C GLY A 14 19.92 26.66 2.92
N ASP A 15 18.91 26.93 2.09
CA ASP A 15 17.50 26.70 2.41
C ASP A 15 17.16 25.20 2.57
N VAL A 16 17.79 24.33 1.78
CA VAL A 16 17.66 22.88 1.91
C VAL A 16 18.35 22.39 3.19
N TYR A 17 19.53 22.89 3.49
CA TYR A 17 20.27 22.57 4.70
C TYR A 17 19.45 22.89 5.97
N GLU A 18 18.87 24.09 6.04
CA GLU A 18 18.02 24.50 7.15
C GLU A 18 16.74 23.62 7.29
N ARG A 19 16.13 23.23 6.17
CA ARG A 19 14.94 22.35 6.16
C ARG A 19 15.26 20.92 6.61
N LEU A 20 16.50 20.47 6.45
CA LEU A 20 16.98 19.15 6.88
C LEU A 20 17.46 19.12 8.34
N GLY A 21 17.38 20.24 9.07
CA GLY A 21 17.72 20.31 10.49
C GLY A 21 18.72 21.39 10.88
N GLY A 22 19.37 22.04 9.91
CA GLY A 22 20.23 23.24 10.14
C GLY A 22 21.57 23.00 10.85
N ASP A 23 21.92 21.74 11.15
CA ASP A 23 23.26 21.34 11.63
C ASP A 23 23.70 20.04 10.94
N ASP A 24 25.00 19.81 10.93
CA ASP A 24 25.60 18.70 10.17
C ASP A 24 25.15 17.31 10.65
N GLU A 25 24.87 17.14 11.94
CA GLU A 25 24.43 15.86 12.52
C GLU A 25 22.98 15.56 12.14
N ALA A 26 22.08 16.55 12.30
CA ALA A 26 20.67 16.42 11.92
C ALA A 26 20.50 16.21 10.41
N VAL A 27 21.26 16.94 9.59
CA VAL A 27 21.27 16.75 8.13
C VAL A 27 21.75 15.36 7.76
N ALA A 28 22.85 14.88 8.36
CA ALA A 28 23.38 13.55 8.08
C ALA A 28 22.39 12.45 8.48
N GLU A 29 21.71 12.57 9.60
CA GLU A 29 20.72 11.59 10.05
C GLU A 29 19.48 11.59 9.14
N THR A 30 18.99 12.76 8.78
CA THR A 30 17.87 12.88 7.83
C THR A 30 18.23 12.25 6.47
N LEU A 31 19.42 12.52 5.95
CA LEU A 31 19.88 11.93 4.68
C LEU A 31 20.02 10.41 4.76
N LYS A 32 20.47 9.87 5.89
CA LYS A 32 20.54 8.41 6.09
C LYS A 32 19.16 7.77 6.09
N THR A 33 18.21 8.39 6.78
CA THR A 33 16.82 7.91 6.82
C THR A 33 16.22 7.92 5.42
N LEU A 34 16.31 9.03 4.70
CA LEU A 34 15.80 9.13 3.32
C LEU A 34 16.46 8.12 2.36
N ALA A 35 17.77 7.85 2.55
CA ALA A 35 18.47 6.86 1.74
C ALA A 35 18.04 5.42 2.06
N ALA A 36 17.72 5.13 3.33
CA ALA A 36 17.22 3.83 3.76
C ALA A 36 15.80 3.59 3.21
N ASP A 37 14.91 4.57 3.36
CA ASP A 37 13.54 4.52 2.85
C ASP A 37 13.51 4.35 1.32
N HIS A 38 14.36 5.12 0.62
CA HIS A 38 14.51 4.98 -0.84
C HIS A 38 15.02 3.60 -1.24
N ALA A 39 15.99 3.04 -0.52
CA ALA A 39 16.54 1.72 -0.81
C ALA A 39 15.51 0.61 -0.54
N GLU A 40 14.65 0.79 0.44
CA GLU A 40 13.55 -0.13 0.76
C GLU A 40 12.48 -0.10 -0.34
N LEU A 41 12.04 1.09 -0.73
CA LEU A 41 11.12 1.26 -1.86
C LEU A 41 11.69 0.66 -3.16
N GLN A 42 12.98 0.87 -3.46
CA GLN A 42 13.62 0.28 -4.64
C GLN A 42 13.67 -1.26 -4.57
N ARG A 43 13.89 -1.84 -3.39
CA ARG A 43 13.83 -3.30 -3.20
C ARG A 43 12.42 -3.83 -3.43
N SER A 44 11.41 -3.16 -2.88
CA SER A 44 10.02 -3.50 -3.11
C SER A 44 9.66 -3.44 -4.60
N ILE A 45 9.98 -2.35 -5.29
CA ILE A 45 9.76 -2.22 -6.73
C ILE A 45 10.45 -3.36 -7.49
N ALA A 46 11.70 -3.69 -7.16
CA ALA A 46 12.45 -4.74 -7.84
C ALA A 46 11.81 -6.12 -7.72
N GLN A 47 11.17 -6.43 -6.58
CA GLN A 47 10.44 -7.69 -6.40
C GLN A 47 9.26 -7.84 -7.35
N PHE A 48 8.62 -6.73 -7.74
CA PHE A 48 7.48 -6.72 -8.66
C PHE A 48 7.86 -6.48 -10.12
N THR A 49 9.10 -6.04 -10.41
CA THR A 49 9.52 -5.63 -11.76
C THR A 49 10.74 -6.36 -12.29
N ASP A 50 11.36 -7.25 -11.52
CA ASP A 50 12.59 -7.93 -11.96
C ASP A 50 12.32 -8.83 -13.16
N GLU A 51 13.11 -8.65 -14.24
CA GLU A 51 12.95 -9.40 -15.48
C GLU A 51 13.27 -10.88 -15.24
N GLY A 52 12.27 -11.69 -14.97
CA GLY A 52 12.37 -13.14 -14.80
C GLY A 52 12.05 -13.67 -13.41
N GLY A 53 11.70 -12.84 -12.46
CA GLY A 53 11.04 -13.26 -11.24
C GLY A 53 9.54 -13.32 -11.47
N ASP A 54 8.93 -14.50 -11.35
CA ASP A 54 7.50 -14.56 -11.16
C ASP A 54 7.18 -13.66 -9.95
N PRO A 55 6.14 -12.81 -10.02
CA PRO A 55 5.67 -12.14 -8.82
C PRO A 55 5.44 -13.21 -7.75
N PRO A 56 5.64 -12.92 -6.46
CA PRO A 56 5.54 -13.92 -5.38
C PRO A 56 4.17 -14.62 -5.29
N MET A 57 3.34 -14.44 -6.28
CA MET A 57 2.00 -15.01 -6.48
C MET A 57 1.98 -16.51 -6.80
N GLY A 58 3.14 -17.20 -6.94
CA GLY A 58 3.21 -18.56 -7.49
C GLY A 58 3.24 -19.72 -6.50
N GLU A 59 3.41 -19.53 -5.20
CA GLU A 59 3.56 -20.64 -4.23
C GLU A 59 2.40 -20.78 -3.22
N GLY A 60 1.18 -20.49 -3.66
CA GLY A 60 -0.01 -20.69 -2.86
C GLY A 60 -0.36 -19.46 -1.99
N GLN A 61 -1.62 -19.35 -1.74
CA GLN A 61 -2.32 -18.27 -1.06
C GLN A 61 -1.62 -17.77 0.23
N ALA A 62 -1.10 -18.69 1.05
CA ALA A 62 -0.41 -18.34 2.30
C ALA A 62 0.96 -17.69 2.07
N ALA A 63 1.71 -18.08 1.02
CA ALA A 63 3.02 -17.50 0.71
C ALA A 63 2.85 -16.10 0.10
N THR A 64 1.84 -15.91 -0.75
CA THR A 64 1.49 -14.60 -1.31
C THR A 64 1.07 -13.63 -0.20
N MET A 65 0.18 -14.07 0.71
CA MET A 65 -0.25 -13.24 1.83
C MET A 65 0.90 -12.92 2.79
N ALA A 66 1.81 -13.88 3.05
CA ALA A 66 3.01 -13.63 3.87
C ALA A 66 3.97 -12.64 3.20
N ALA A 67 4.21 -12.77 1.88
CA ALA A 67 5.07 -11.85 1.14
C ALA A 67 4.47 -10.44 1.07
N LEU A 68 3.16 -10.32 0.93
CA LEU A 68 2.45 -9.04 0.97
C LEU A 68 2.42 -8.43 2.37
N ALA A 69 2.37 -9.25 3.44
CA ALA A 69 2.42 -8.77 4.81
C ALA A 69 3.81 -8.20 5.19
N ASP A 70 4.90 -8.82 4.68
CA ASP A 70 6.26 -8.38 5.01
C ASP A 70 6.71 -7.15 4.22
N PHE A 71 6.19 -6.94 3.00
CA PHE A 71 6.71 -5.89 2.11
C PHE A 71 5.64 -4.96 1.53
N GLY A 72 4.37 -5.37 1.47
CA GLY A 72 3.29 -4.62 0.80
C GLY A 72 3.57 -4.29 -0.68
N PRO A 73 2.59 -3.92 -1.46
CA PRO A 73 2.81 -3.43 -2.82
C PRO A 73 3.56 -2.08 -2.78
N PRO A 74 4.40 -1.76 -3.79
CA PRO A 74 5.19 -0.52 -3.81
C PRO A 74 4.37 0.75 -3.58
N VAL A 75 3.14 0.81 -4.09
CA VAL A 75 2.23 1.95 -3.87
C VAL A 75 1.80 2.05 -2.40
N GLY A 76 1.55 0.93 -1.73
CA GLY A 76 1.21 0.90 -0.31
C GLY A 76 2.35 1.43 0.57
N GLN A 77 3.59 1.02 0.27
CA GLN A 77 4.77 1.56 0.96
C GLN A 77 4.96 3.06 0.70
N LEU A 78 4.75 3.52 -0.54
CA LEU A 78 4.84 4.93 -0.89
C LEU A 78 3.81 5.78 -0.14
N LEU A 79 2.62 5.23 0.10
CA LEU A 79 1.52 5.90 0.78
C LEU A 79 1.45 5.58 2.28
N GLY A 80 2.32 4.70 2.79
CA GLY A 80 2.39 4.35 4.21
C GLY A 80 1.23 3.48 4.70
N PHE A 81 0.70 2.60 3.84
CA PHE A 81 -0.32 1.63 4.26
C PHE A 81 0.32 0.47 5.03
N GLU A 82 -0.32 0.07 6.12
CA GLU A 82 0.08 -1.08 6.92
C GLU A 82 -1.01 -2.15 6.91
N LEU A 83 -0.64 -3.41 6.63
CA LEU A 83 -1.55 -4.55 6.73
C LEU A 83 -1.61 -4.99 8.20
N GLU A 84 -2.77 -4.80 8.83
CA GLU A 84 -2.99 -5.13 10.25
C GLU A 84 -3.47 -6.56 10.43
N ASP A 85 -4.34 -7.03 9.53
CA ASP A 85 -4.94 -8.36 9.61
C ASP A 85 -5.40 -8.85 8.23
N ALA A 86 -5.25 -10.14 7.96
CA ALA A 86 -5.76 -10.78 6.74
C ALA A 86 -6.19 -12.21 7.02
N GLU A 87 -7.42 -12.51 6.66
CA GLU A 87 -8.01 -13.85 6.69
C GLU A 87 -8.81 -14.10 5.40
N PRO A 88 -9.12 -15.35 5.06
CA PRO A 88 -9.84 -15.63 3.81
C PRO A 88 -11.13 -14.80 3.65
N GLY A 89 -11.14 -13.93 2.65
CA GLY A 89 -12.27 -13.05 2.33
C GLY A 89 -12.37 -11.79 3.18
N ARG A 90 -11.38 -11.49 4.03
CA ARG A 90 -11.35 -10.27 4.83
C ARG A 90 -9.92 -9.73 4.97
N ALA A 91 -9.77 -8.42 4.94
CA ALA A 91 -8.50 -7.75 5.26
C ALA A 91 -8.73 -6.43 6.00
N VAL A 92 -7.74 -6.05 6.81
CA VAL A 92 -7.71 -4.77 7.53
C VAL A 92 -6.39 -4.07 7.26
N LEU A 93 -6.47 -2.86 6.73
CA LEU A 93 -5.33 -1.98 6.53
C LEU A 93 -5.48 -0.74 7.38
N SER A 94 -4.35 -0.16 7.76
CA SER A 94 -4.31 1.14 8.43
C SER A 94 -3.53 2.17 7.61
N LEU A 95 -3.79 3.45 7.90
CA LEU A 95 -3.05 4.59 7.39
C LEU A 95 -3.00 5.67 8.48
N GLN A 96 -1.80 6.17 8.75
CA GLN A 96 -1.63 7.42 9.48
C GLN A 96 -1.40 8.56 8.46
N PRO A 97 -2.41 9.41 8.17
CA PRO A 97 -2.24 10.50 7.22
C PRO A 97 -1.19 11.50 7.66
N GLY A 98 -0.37 11.97 6.71
CA GLY A 98 0.60 13.04 6.88
C GLY A 98 0.38 14.19 5.90
N PRO A 99 1.17 15.27 6.00
CA PRO A 99 1.10 16.42 5.09
C PRO A 99 1.27 16.07 3.61
N GLU A 100 2.00 15.00 3.31
CA GLU A 100 2.24 14.47 1.96
C GLU A 100 0.97 13.92 1.29
N HIS A 101 -0.03 13.54 2.10
CA HIS A 101 -1.31 13.03 1.63
C HIS A 101 -2.38 14.13 1.42
N ALA A 102 -2.04 15.38 1.77
CA ALA A 102 -3.00 16.47 1.76
C ALA A 102 -3.35 16.96 0.34
N ASN A 103 -4.60 17.32 0.15
CA ASN A 103 -5.05 18.09 -1.00
C ASN A 103 -4.75 19.60 -0.81
N PRO A 104 -5.00 20.46 -1.81
CA PRO A 104 -4.74 21.90 -1.68
C PRO A 104 -5.53 22.61 -0.56
N MET A 105 -6.56 21.98 0.00
CA MET A 105 -7.36 22.51 1.11
C MET A 105 -6.82 22.07 2.47
N GLY A 106 -5.77 21.24 2.51
CA GLY A 106 -5.16 20.72 3.73
C GLY A 106 -5.88 19.52 4.34
N THR A 107 -6.87 18.94 3.66
CA THR A 107 -7.50 17.68 4.07
C THR A 107 -6.88 16.53 3.28
N LEU A 108 -7.01 15.31 3.78
CA LEU A 108 -6.59 14.10 3.08
C LEU A 108 -7.17 14.08 1.66
N HIS A 109 -6.33 13.79 0.68
CA HIS A 109 -6.76 13.68 -0.71
C HIS A 109 -7.64 12.43 -0.88
N GLY A 110 -8.79 12.59 -1.55
CA GLY A 110 -9.73 11.48 -1.75
C GLY A 110 -9.13 10.30 -2.53
N GLY A 111 -8.14 10.54 -3.41
CA GLY A 111 -7.41 9.47 -4.09
C GLY A 111 -6.70 8.53 -3.13
N VAL A 112 -6.13 9.03 -2.03
CA VAL A 112 -5.49 8.19 -1.01
C VAL A 112 -6.50 7.27 -0.32
N LEU A 113 -7.75 7.75 -0.09
CA LEU A 113 -8.83 6.89 0.42
C LEU A 113 -9.24 5.82 -0.59
N CYS A 114 -9.23 6.15 -1.90
CA CYS A 114 -9.47 5.15 -2.95
C CYS A 114 -8.38 4.08 -2.95
N ASP A 115 -7.10 4.49 -2.91
CA ASP A 115 -5.97 3.56 -2.90
C ASP A 115 -5.97 2.66 -1.65
N LEU A 116 -6.23 3.24 -0.46
CA LEU A 116 -6.33 2.48 0.80
C LEU A 116 -7.44 1.43 0.75
N GLY A 117 -8.64 1.81 0.25
CA GLY A 117 -9.78 0.90 0.14
C GLY A 117 -9.58 -0.15 -0.94
N ASP A 118 -9.06 0.21 -2.13
CA ASP A 118 -8.76 -0.74 -3.20
C ASP A 118 -7.70 -1.75 -2.76
N ALA A 119 -6.64 -1.31 -2.07
CA ALA A 119 -5.65 -2.20 -1.49
C ALA A 119 -6.28 -3.17 -0.49
N ALA A 120 -7.09 -2.70 0.45
CA ALA A 120 -7.77 -3.56 1.43
C ALA A 120 -8.68 -4.59 0.74
N MET A 121 -9.45 -4.17 -0.26
CA MET A 121 -10.32 -5.05 -1.03
C MET A 121 -9.52 -6.06 -1.87
N GLY A 122 -8.39 -5.62 -2.44
CA GLY A 122 -7.46 -6.48 -3.15
C GLY A 122 -6.87 -7.59 -2.26
N TYR A 123 -6.47 -7.25 -1.02
CA TYR A 123 -6.02 -8.25 -0.05
C TYR A 123 -7.12 -9.22 0.34
N ALA A 124 -8.34 -8.72 0.62
CA ALA A 124 -9.48 -9.56 0.96
C ALA A 124 -9.81 -10.54 -0.18
N TYR A 125 -9.88 -10.05 -1.44
CA TYR A 125 -10.20 -10.89 -2.59
C TYR A 125 -9.06 -11.86 -2.92
N GLY A 126 -7.83 -11.38 -2.97
CA GLY A 126 -6.65 -12.19 -3.23
C GLY A 126 -6.46 -13.34 -2.23
N SER A 127 -6.94 -13.16 -0.98
CA SER A 127 -6.86 -14.19 0.06
C SER A 127 -7.70 -15.44 -0.22
N THR A 128 -8.66 -15.37 -1.15
CA THR A 128 -9.55 -16.50 -1.51
C THR A 128 -9.13 -17.21 -2.79
N LEU A 129 -8.17 -16.67 -3.54
CA LEU A 129 -7.75 -17.20 -4.82
C LEU A 129 -6.88 -18.45 -4.68
N GLY A 130 -6.94 -19.33 -5.67
CA GLY A 130 -6.06 -20.49 -5.79
C GLY A 130 -4.64 -20.11 -6.26
N PRO A 131 -3.70 -21.09 -6.21
CA PRO A 131 -2.29 -20.85 -6.56
C PRO A 131 -2.06 -20.42 -8.04
N ASP A 132 -2.97 -20.78 -8.93
CA ASP A 132 -2.89 -20.48 -10.37
C ASP A 132 -3.96 -19.45 -10.78
N GLU A 133 -4.41 -18.65 -9.83
CA GLU A 133 -5.39 -17.60 -10.04
C GLU A 133 -4.83 -16.25 -9.64
N SER A 134 -5.16 -15.22 -10.40
CA SER A 134 -4.98 -13.81 -10.06
C SER A 134 -6.30 -13.07 -10.22
N PHE A 135 -6.30 -11.76 -10.06
CA PHE A 135 -7.50 -10.96 -10.26
C PHE A 135 -7.17 -9.58 -10.78
N THR A 136 -8.21 -8.92 -11.28
CA THR A 136 -8.17 -7.50 -11.60
C THR A 136 -9.43 -6.81 -11.11
N THR A 137 -9.29 -5.58 -10.63
CA THR A 137 -10.43 -4.71 -10.32
C THR A 137 -11.07 -4.24 -11.62
N LEU A 138 -12.37 -4.45 -11.77
CA LEU A 138 -13.16 -3.99 -12.91
C LEU A 138 -13.86 -2.66 -12.64
N GLU A 139 -14.31 -2.47 -11.39
CA GLU A 139 -15.07 -1.31 -10.97
C GLU A 139 -14.74 -0.98 -9.51
N LEU A 140 -14.63 0.29 -9.21
CA LEU A 140 -14.46 0.84 -7.87
C LEU A 140 -15.44 1.99 -7.69
N ASP A 141 -16.40 1.84 -6.79
CA ASP A 141 -17.32 2.90 -6.35
C ASP A 141 -16.90 3.41 -4.98
N VAL A 142 -16.81 4.72 -4.81
CA VAL A 142 -16.36 5.35 -3.57
C VAL A 142 -17.33 6.44 -3.12
N LYS A 143 -17.71 6.41 -1.87
CA LYS A 143 -18.54 7.42 -1.21
C LYS A 143 -17.74 8.08 -0.10
N PHE A 144 -17.34 9.33 -0.29
CA PHE A 144 -16.67 10.15 0.71
C PHE A 144 -17.71 10.79 1.62
N LEU A 145 -17.66 10.48 2.90
CA LEU A 145 -18.69 10.86 3.86
C LEU A 145 -18.21 11.94 4.83
N ARG A 146 -16.90 11.95 5.15
CA ARG A 146 -16.30 12.92 6.07
C ARG A 146 -14.93 13.38 5.62
N PRO A 147 -14.55 14.64 5.85
CA PRO A 147 -13.18 15.07 5.66
C PRO A 147 -12.27 14.49 6.74
N VAL A 148 -11.03 14.21 6.36
CA VAL A 148 -9.95 13.74 7.24
C VAL A 148 -8.80 14.73 7.16
N TRP A 149 -8.12 14.97 8.27
CA TRP A 149 -6.90 15.79 8.33
C TRP A 149 -5.67 14.93 8.63
N ASP A 150 -5.54 14.50 9.89
CA ASP A 150 -4.38 13.76 10.39
C ASP A 150 -4.75 12.59 11.33
N GLN A 151 -6.05 12.34 11.54
CA GLN A 151 -6.48 11.21 12.35
C GLN A 151 -6.19 9.87 11.67
N PRO A 152 -5.78 8.85 12.42
CA PRO A 152 -5.53 7.52 11.88
C PRO A 152 -6.81 6.93 11.27
N LEU A 153 -6.63 6.13 10.23
CA LEU A 153 -7.70 5.47 9.48
C LEU A 153 -7.52 3.97 9.51
N THR A 154 -8.64 3.26 9.52
CA THR A 154 -8.70 1.82 9.36
C THR A 154 -9.65 1.48 8.21
N ALA A 155 -9.15 0.75 7.22
CA ALA A 155 -9.93 0.20 6.12
C ALA A 155 -10.20 -1.28 6.38
N THR A 156 -11.45 -1.65 6.51
CA THR A 156 -11.88 -3.05 6.69
C THR A 156 -12.63 -3.50 5.46
N ALA A 157 -12.04 -4.42 4.71
CA ALA A 157 -12.64 -5.00 3.51
C ALA A 157 -13.17 -6.41 3.77
N THR A 158 -14.30 -6.74 3.16
CA THR A 158 -14.96 -8.06 3.28
C THR A 158 -15.59 -8.43 1.96
N ILE A 159 -15.41 -9.69 1.51
CA ILE A 159 -16.11 -10.23 0.34
C ILE A 159 -17.60 -10.41 0.68
N THR A 160 -18.46 -9.80 -0.12
CA THR A 160 -19.92 -9.94 -0.02
C THR A 160 -20.49 -10.93 -1.04
N HIS A 161 -19.75 -11.19 -2.12
CA HIS A 161 -20.07 -12.22 -3.10
C HIS A 161 -18.77 -12.84 -3.64
N ASP A 162 -18.65 -14.17 -3.52
CA ASP A 162 -17.56 -14.96 -4.06
C ASP A 162 -18.08 -15.85 -5.19
N GLY A 163 -18.04 -15.32 -6.42
CA GLY A 163 -18.44 -16.02 -7.62
C GLY A 163 -17.25 -16.62 -8.36
N ARG A 164 -17.50 -17.64 -9.21
CA ARG A 164 -16.41 -18.30 -9.97
C ARG A 164 -15.58 -17.35 -10.83
N THR A 165 -16.17 -16.29 -11.37
CA THR A 165 -15.52 -15.36 -12.30
C THR A 165 -15.50 -13.94 -11.79
N VAL A 166 -16.51 -13.56 -11.02
CA VAL A 166 -16.67 -12.20 -10.51
C VAL A 166 -16.97 -12.28 -9.02
N GLY A 167 -16.28 -11.47 -8.23
CA GLY A 167 -16.56 -11.25 -6.82
C GLY A 167 -16.92 -9.81 -6.53
N LEU A 168 -17.65 -9.61 -5.44
CA LEU A 168 -17.95 -8.28 -4.90
C LEU A 168 -17.28 -8.16 -3.54
N VAL A 169 -16.65 -7.02 -3.31
CA VAL A 169 -15.97 -6.69 -2.05
C VAL A 169 -16.45 -5.34 -1.58
N GLU A 170 -16.82 -5.24 -0.32
CA GLU A 170 -17.14 -3.99 0.35
C GLU A 170 -16.02 -3.59 1.29
N CYS A 171 -15.76 -2.28 1.43
CA CYS A 171 -14.78 -1.75 2.35
C CYS A 171 -15.32 -0.50 3.03
N ASP A 172 -15.27 -0.51 4.36
CA ASP A 172 -15.51 0.66 5.17
C ASP A 172 -14.19 1.24 5.70
N VAL A 173 -14.00 2.54 5.49
CA VAL A 173 -12.89 3.28 6.07
C VAL A 173 -13.41 4.07 7.26
N THR A 174 -12.86 3.80 8.43
CA THR A 174 -13.27 4.42 9.70
C THR A 174 -12.13 5.20 10.35
N GLY A 175 -12.49 6.18 11.17
CA GLY A 175 -11.59 6.92 12.04
C GLY A 175 -11.51 6.31 13.46
N PRO A 176 -10.85 6.99 14.43
CA PRO A 176 -10.55 6.46 15.77
C PRO A 176 -11.77 6.07 16.61
N ASP A 177 -12.91 6.73 16.40
CA ASP A 177 -14.16 6.52 17.15
C ASP A 177 -15.14 5.63 16.36
N ASP A 178 -14.62 4.80 15.42
CA ASP A 178 -15.40 3.98 14.49
C ASP A 178 -16.37 4.79 13.61
N GLU A 179 -16.16 6.10 13.49
CA GLU A 179 -16.96 6.92 12.59
C GLU A 179 -16.62 6.63 11.13
N LEU A 180 -17.63 6.34 10.32
CA LEU A 180 -17.47 6.04 8.91
C LEU A 180 -17.02 7.29 8.14
N VAL A 181 -15.84 7.20 7.54
CA VAL A 181 -15.19 8.25 6.74
C VAL A 181 -15.47 8.09 5.26
N ALA A 182 -15.35 6.86 4.77
CA ALA A 182 -15.66 6.49 3.39
C ALA A 182 -16.21 5.07 3.35
N SER A 183 -17.04 4.79 2.36
CA SER A 183 -17.52 3.43 2.04
C SER A 183 -17.24 3.16 0.58
N LEU A 184 -16.69 1.99 0.30
CA LEU A 184 -16.25 1.57 -1.02
C LEU A 184 -16.86 0.22 -1.38
N GLU A 185 -17.05 0.00 -2.68
CA GLU A 185 -17.46 -1.26 -3.25
C GLU A 185 -16.64 -1.54 -4.50
N SER A 186 -16.17 -2.76 -4.67
CA SER A 186 -15.36 -3.18 -5.81
C SER A 186 -15.95 -4.42 -6.45
N VAL A 187 -15.89 -4.45 -7.79
CA VAL A 187 -16.13 -5.64 -8.60
C VAL A 187 -14.77 -6.17 -9.06
N CYS A 188 -14.43 -7.37 -8.63
CA CYS A 188 -13.19 -8.05 -9.01
C CYS A 188 -13.48 -9.20 -9.97
N MET A 189 -12.59 -9.41 -10.95
CA MET A 189 -12.65 -10.54 -11.86
C MET A 189 -11.47 -11.47 -11.60
N THR A 190 -11.76 -12.75 -11.36
CA THR A 190 -10.73 -13.79 -11.26
C THR A 190 -10.17 -14.12 -12.65
N LEU A 191 -8.86 -14.07 -12.77
CA LEU A 191 -8.07 -14.43 -13.94
C LEU A 191 -7.49 -15.83 -13.76
N ARG A 192 -7.45 -16.62 -14.84
CA ARG A 192 -7.01 -18.02 -14.82
C ARG A 192 -6.18 -18.33 -16.05
N ASP A 193 -5.42 -19.41 -16.00
CA ASP A 193 -4.58 -19.87 -17.09
C ASP A 193 -3.63 -18.75 -17.58
N GLU A 194 -3.53 -18.56 -18.89
CA GLU A 194 -2.67 -17.53 -19.51
C GLU A 194 -3.06 -16.09 -19.08
N ASP A 195 -4.31 -15.87 -18.68
CA ASP A 195 -4.78 -14.55 -18.20
C ASP A 195 -4.30 -14.26 -16.76
N ALA A 196 -3.92 -15.27 -15.98
CA ALA A 196 -3.45 -15.10 -14.61
C ALA A 196 -2.04 -14.49 -14.54
N ASP A 197 -1.23 -14.64 -15.58
CA ASP A 197 0.15 -14.14 -15.64
C ASP A 197 0.25 -12.60 -15.76
N GLY A 198 -0.87 -11.90 -15.93
CA GLY A 198 -0.97 -10.44 -15.93
C GLY A 198 -0.18 -9.73 -17.03
N ARG A 199 0.11 -10.40 -18.16
CA ARG A 199 0.91 -9.89 -19.28
C ARG A 199 0.18 -9.98 -20.60
#